data_9ad5bc643b67641c553fbec8de3e35c5
#
_entry.id   9ad5bc643b67641c553fbec8de3e35c5
#
_cell.length_a   1.000
_cell.length_b   1.000
_cell.length_c   1.000
_cell.angle_alpha   90.00
_cell.angle_beta   90.00
_cell.angle_gamma   90.00
#
_symmetry.space_group_name_H-M   'P 1'
#
loop_
_entity.id
_entity.type
_entity.pdbx_description
1 polymer ?
#
loop_
_entity_poly.entity_id
_entity_poly.type
_entity_poly.pdbx_seq_one_letter_code
_entity_poly.pdbx_strand_id
1 'polypeptide(L)'
;RGKDIESYYVVDDADDFTENIRVEFRVPGQLVKRVEDMISSLDKSAKYDVYKLVNHGYKETMGRIGKLPFPMSVEKALSYIKNKLEVPVLRYAGNKDCLVEKIAILGGAGAEFAGVAKSIGADLYLTGDLKYHEAQDAAMNGLVIADGGHFYTERVIIPYLAKRLRDEFKTRGWNVGVLEDVRAKDIFHCV
;
A
#
# COMPACT_ATOMS: atom_id res chain seq x y z
N ARG A 1 19.34 5.41 6.68
CA ARG A 1 18.53 4.41 5.92
C ARG A 1 17.75 5.20 4.88
N GLY A 2 18.23 5.19 3.62
CA GLY A 2 17.60 5.94 2.56
C GLY A 2 16.29 5.27 2.11
N LYS A 3 15.22 6.07 2.03
CA LYS A 3 13.91 5.63 1.51
C LYS A 3 13.95 5.19 0.03
N ASP A 4 15.11 5.30 -0.59
CA ASP A 4 15.30 5.09 -2.03
C ASP A 4 15.82 3.67 -2.36
N ILE A 5 16.12 2.85 -1.34
CA ILE A 5 16.65 1.49 -1.49
C ILE A 5 15.53 0.48 -1.17
N GLU A 6 15.11 -0.30 -2.17
CA GLU A 6 14.06 -1.30 -2.01
C GLU A 6 14.51 -2.51 -1.16
N SER A 7 15.75 -2.95 -1.34
CA SER A 7 16.36 -4.03 -0.58
C SER A 7 17.88 -3.97 -0.69
N TYR A 8 18.58 -4.44 0.32
CA TYR A 8 20.03 -4.62 0.26
C TYR A 8 20.44 -5.89 1.02
N TYR A 9 21.55 -6.47 0.63
CA TYR A 9 22.26 -7.50 1.38
C TYR A 9 23.75 -7.29 1.21
N VAL A 10 24.49 -7.71 2.22
CA VAL A 10 25.95 -7.64 2.25
C VAL A 10 26.44 -9.02 1.86
N VAL A 11 27.30 -9.08 0.84
CA VAL A 11 28.00 -10.30 0.45
C VAL A 11 29.40 -10.20 1.00
N ASP A 12 29.74 -11.11 1.89
CA ASP A 12 31.09 -11.26 2.39
C ASP A 12 31.86 -12.13 1.38
N ASP A 13 32.80 -11.54 0.62
CA ASP A 13 33.69 -12.29 -0.27
C ASP A 13 34.81 -12.90 0.59
N ALA A 14 34.55 -14.08 1.14
CA ALA A 14 35.43 -14.78 2.06
C ALA A 14 36.81 -15.22 1.48
N ASP A 15 37.05 -14.98 0.20
CA ASP A 15 38.22 -15.49 -0.51
C ASP A 15 39.34 -14.45 -0.70
N ASP A 16 39.18 -13.21 -0.28
CA ASP A 16 40.24 -12.21 -0.43
C ASP A 16 40.60 -11.60 0.93
N PHE A 17 41.91 -11.63 1.24
CA PHE A 17 42.50 -11.06 2.47
C PHE A 17 42.39 -9.52 2.57
N THR A 18 41.53 -8.91 1.78
CA THR A 18 41.23 -7.49 1.82
C THR A 18 39.86 -7.28 2.48
N GLU A 19 39.77 -6.35 3.43
CA GLU A 19 38.54 -5.95 4.14
C GLU A 19 37.52 -5.27 3.20
N ASN A 20 37.25 -5.85 2.03
CA ASN A 20 36.31 -5.30 1.07
C ASN A 20 34.92 -5.89 1.31
N ILE A 21 33.96 -5.03 1.56
CA ILE A 21 32.55 -5.40 1.70
C ILE A 21 31.85 -5.11 0.38
N ARG A 22 31.23 -6.13 -0.23
CA ARG A 22 30.33 -5.96 -1.35
C ARG A 22 28.91 -5.78 -0.86
N VAL A 23 28.29 -4.66 -1.24
CA VAL A 23 26.88 -4.35 -0.92
C VAL A 23 26.08 -4.36 -2.20
N GLU A 24 25.03 -5.18 -2.27
CA GLU A 24 24.09 -5.18 -3.37
C GLU A 24 22.73 -4.62 -2.90
N PHE A 25 22.12 -3.78 -3.72
CA PHE A 25 20.79 -3.23 -3.45
C PHE A 25 20.05 -2.92 -4.75
N ARG A 26 18.72 -2.84 -4.65
CA ARG A 26 17.86 -2.52 -5.77
C ARG A 26 17.30 -1.12 -5.62
N VAL A 27 17.27 -0.39 -6.74
CA VAL A 27 16.67 0.95 -6.80
C VAL A 27 15.80 1.08 -8.05
N PRO A 28 14.71 1.86 -7.99
CA PRO A 28 13.97 2.25 -9.18
C PRO A 28 14.87 2.97 -10.19
N GLY A 29 14.72 2.68 -11.50
CA GLY A 29 15.59 3.22 -12.53
C GLY A 29 15.71 4.74 -12.52
N GLN A 30 14.64 5.44 -12.14
CA GLN A 30 14.62 6.90 -12.01
C GLN A 30 15.47 7.45 -10.85
N LEU A 31 15.83 6.61 -9.89
CA LEU A 31 16.63 6.99 -8.71
C LEU A 31 18.12 6.59 -8.84
N VAL A 32 18.49 5.85 -9.88
CA VAL A 32 19.88 5.38 -10.09
C VAL A 32 20.86 6.53 -9.99
N LYS A 33 20.64 7.62 -10.75
CA LYS A 33 21.55 8.77 -10.73
C LYS A 33 21.72 9.40 -9.36
N ARG A 34 20.64 9.52 -8.61
CA ARG A 34 20.66 10.03 -7.24
C ARG A 34 21.48 9.16 -6.29
N VAL A 35 21.37 7.83 -6.44
CA VAL A 35 22.13 6.87 -5.64
C VAL A 35 23.62 6.90 -6.03
N GLU A 36 23.95 6.99 -7.32
CA GLU A 36 25.33 7.17 -7.77
C GLU A 36 25.98 8.44 -7.19
N ASP A 37 25.23 9.57 -7.21
CA ASP A 37 25.71 10.83 -6.64
C ASP A 37 25.91 10.71 -5.12
N MET A 38 25.03 9.98 -4.43
CA MET A 38 25.16 9.71 -3.00
C MET A 38 26.39 8.85 -2.69
N ILE A 39 26.61 7.75 -3.42
CA ILE A 39 27.78 6.89 -3.26
C ILE A 39 29.05 7.72 -3.47
N SER A 40 29.13 8.48 -4.54
CA SER A 40 30.30 9.33 -4.86
C SER A 40 30.56 10.43 -3.81
N SER A 41 29.50 10.86 -3.09
CA SER A 41 29.65 11.83 -2.00
C SER A 41 30.18 11.21 -0.71
N LEU A 42 29.86 9.93 -0.48
CA LEU A 42 30.32 9.19 0.71
C LEU A 42 31.74 8.67 0.54
N ASP A 43 32.04 8.10 -0.63
CA ASP A 43 33.37 7.60 -0.95
C ASP A 43 33.66 7.78 -2.46
N LYS A 44 34.60 8.66 -2.77
CA LYS A 44 35.03 8.91 -4.16
C LYS A 44 35.79 7.75 -4.79
N SER A 45 36.29 6.83 -3.99
CA SER A 45 37.01 5.63 -4.41
C SER A 45 36.10 4.41 -4.61
N ALA A 46 34.83 4.50 -4.22
CA ALA A 46 33.88 3.42 -4.32
C ALA A 46 33.73 2.97 -5.78
N LYS A 47 33.88 1.67 -6.00
CA LYS A 47 33.63 1.04 -7.31
C LYS A 47 32.26 0.41 -7.25
N TYR A 48 31.47 0.61 -8.30
CA TYR A 48 30.15 0.01 -8.41
C TYR A 48 29.80 -0.29 -9.86
N ASP A 49 28.91 -1.24 -10.04
CA ASP A 49 28.30 -1.59 -11.31
C ASP A 49 26.78 -1.43 -11.22
N VAL A 50 26.17 -1.00 -12.31
CA VAL A 50 24.73 -0.85 -12.41
C VAL A 50 24.19 -1.85 -13.44
N TYR A 51 23.37 -2.78 -12.97
CA TYR A 51 22.74 -3.79 -13.83
C TYR A 51 21.25 -3.50 -13.99
N LYS A 52 20.78 -3.39 -15.22
CA LYS A 52 19.34 -3.35 -15.48
C LYS A 52 18.76 -4.75 -15.34
N LEU A 53 17.87 -4.94 -14.38
CA LEU A 53 17.14 -6.18 -14.25
C LEU A 53 16.12 -6.30 -15.38
N VAL A 54 16.30 -7.27 -16.27
CA VAL A 54 15.41 -7.52 -17.41
C VAL A 54 14.21 -8.36 -17.00
N ASN A 55 14.39 -9.22 -16.01
CA ASN A 55 13.32 -10.04 -15.46
C ASN A 55 12.56 -9.22 -14.41
N HIS A 56 11.47 -8.64 -14.83
CA HIS A 56 10.47 -8.12 -13.90
C HIS A 56 9.78 -9.32 -13.27
N GLY A 57 10.15 -9.68 -12.05
CA GLY A 57 9.40 -10.64 -11.26
C GLY A 57 7.94 -10.24 -11.20
N TYR A 58 7.05 -11.20 -11.01
CA TYR A 58 5.63 -10.92 -10.80
C TYR A 58 5.49 -9.97 -9.60
N LYS A 59 5.08 -8.73 -9.85
CA LYS A 59 4.86 -7.75 -8.77
C LYS A 59 3.42 -7.89 -8.29
N GLU A 60 3.25 -8.57 -7.19
CA GLU A 60 2.01 -8.46 -6.43
C GLU A 60 2.06 -7.15 -5.63
N THR A 61 1.02 -6.36 -5.75
CA THR A 61 0.90 -5.10 -5.02
C THR A 61 -0.19 -5.22 -3.98
N MET A 62 0.13 -4.84 -2.74
CA MET A 62 -0.87 -4.69 -1.69
C MET A 62 -1.60 -3.35 -1.87
N GLY A 63 -2.91 -3.37 -1.67
CA GLY A 63 -3.74 -2.17 -1.80
C GLY A 63 -3.90 -1.65 -3.24
N ARG A 64 -4.54 -0.54 -3.33
CA ARG A 64 -4.80 0.18 -4.59
C ARG A 64 -4.79 1.67 -4.34
N ILE A 65 -4.37 2.44 -5.35
CA ILE A 65 -4.54 3.90 -5.37
C ILE A 65 -5.37 4.28 -6.59
N GLY A 66 -6.30 5.18 -6.40
CA GLY A 66 -7.15 5.69 -7.46
C GLY A 66 -7.30 7.21 -7.38
N LYS A 67 -7.59 7.80 -8.53
CA LYS A 67 -7.93 9.22 -8.63
C LYS A 67 -9.44 9.37 -8.73
N LEU A 68 -9.98 10.29 -7.94
CA LEU A 68 -11.40 10.66 -8.04
C LEU A 68 -11.65 11.45 -9.33
N PRO A 69 -12.86 11.35 -9.91
CA PRO A 69 -13.23 12.13 -11.10
C PRO A 69 -13.10 13.64 -10.87
N PHE A 70 -13.41 14.07 -9.67
CA PHE A 70 -13.30 15.47 -9.22
C PHE A 70 -12.77 15.52 -7.79
N PRO A 71 -11.94 16.51 -7.44
CA PRO A 71 -11.57 16.76 -6.06
C PRO A 71 -12.81 17.04 -5.21
N MET A 72 -12.82 16.52 -3.99
CA MET A 72 -13.92 16.76 -3.04
C MET A 72 -13.39 17.01 -1.64
N SER A 73 -14.21 17.62 -0.78
CA SER A 73 -13.84 17.80 0.63
C SER A 73 -13.68 16.44 1.31
N VAL A 74 -12.86 16.38 2.34
CA VAL A 74 -12.66 15.17 3.18
C VAL A 74 -14.02 14.62 3.64
N GLU A 75 -14.92 15.47 4.12
CA GLU A 75 -16.24 15.05 4.58
C GLU A 75 -17.05 14.32 3.51
N LYS A 76 -17.06 14.87 2.28
CA LYS A 76 -17.75 14.24 1.14
C LYS A 76 -17.09 12.91 0.76
N ALA A 77 -15.75 12.83 0.73
CA ALA A 77 -15.02 11.61 0.44
C ALA A 77 -15.32 10.53 1.49
N LEU A 78 -15.28 10.87 2.78
CA LEU A 78 -15.59 9.95 3.87
C LEU A 78 -17.04 9.49 3.84
N SER A 79 -17.99 10.39 3.57
CA SER A 79 -19.41 10.04 3.42
C SER A 79 -19.63 9.08 2.24
N TYR A 80 -18.97 9.32 1.13
CA TYR A 80 -19.00 8.42 -0.02
C TYR A 80 -18.46 7.03 0.33
N ILE A 81 -17.29 6.95 0.99
CA ILE A 81 -16.67 5.71 1.44
C ILE A 81 -17.60 4.98 2.42
N LYS A 82 -18.10 5.68 3.42
CA LYS A 82 -19.03 5.13 4.41
C LYS A 82 -20.24 4.45 3.76
N ASN A 83 -20.86 5.12 2.81
CA ASN A 83 -22.02 4.61 2.09
C ASN A 83 -21.65 3.40 1.20
N LYS A 84 -20.49 3.42 0.54
CA LYS A 84 -20.06 2.34 -0.35
C LYS A 84 -19.65 1.08 0.39
N LEU A 85 -19.05 1.22 1.57
CA LEU A 85 -18.69 0.09 2.43
C LEU A 85 -19.85 -0.37 3.32
N GLU A 86 -20.91 0.44 3.43
CA GLU A 86 -22.03 0.22 4.36
C GLU A 86 -21.53 0.10 5.81
N VAL A 87 -20.46 0.83 6.15
CA VAL A 87 -19.89 0.80 7.49
C VAL A 87 -20.70 1.70 8.43
N PRO A 88 -21.08 1.23 9.63
CA PRO A 88 -21.92 2.00 10.54
C PRO A 88 -21.18 3.22 11.08
N VAL A 89 -19.89 3.09 11.36
CA VAL A 89 -19.02 4.16 11.89
C VAL A 89 -17.71 4.16 11.12
N LEU A 90 -17.27 5.34 10.70
CA LEU A 90 -15.97 5.55 10.09
C LEU A 90 -15.23 6.60 10.92
N ARG A 91 -14.06 6.25 11.43
CA ARG A 91 -13.17 7.18 12.14
C ARG A 91 -12.12 7.72 11.19
N TYR A 92 -11.63 8.91 11.42
CA TYR A 92 -10.52 9.44 10.64
C TYR A 92 -9.65 10.40 11.46
N ALA A 93 -8.42 10.60 10.98
CA ALA A 93 -7.50 11.61 11.46
C ALA A 93 -6.91 12.38 10.26
N GLY A 94 -6.47 13.61 10.51
CA GLY A 94 -5.88 14.47 9.49
C GLY A 94 -6.66 15.78 9.30
N ASN A 95 -6.18 16.59 8.35
CA ASN A 95 -6.76 17.91 8.10
C ASN A 95 -8.11 17.79 7.36
N LYS A 96 -9.20 18.20 8.00
CA LYS A 96 -10.56 18.19 7.43
C LYS A 96 -10.77 19.17 6.28
N ASP A 97 -9.95 20.22 6.21
CA ASP A 97 -10.13 21.33 5.27
C ASP A 97 -9.37 21.12 3.95
N CYS A 98 -8.66 20.00 3.79
CA CYS A 98 -8.00 19.69 2.54
C CYS A 98 -8.98 19.09 1.50
N LEU A 99 -8.56 19.13 0.23
CA LEU A 99 -9.25 18.45 -0.85
C LEU A 99 -8.64 17.05 -1.04
N VAL A 100 -9.50 16.10 -1.36
CA VAL A 100 -9.15 14.72 -1.67
C VAL A 100 -9.32 14.51 -3.17
N GLU A 101 -8.26 14.21 -3.87
CA GLU A 101 -8.23 13.84 -5.28
C GLU A 101 -7.80 12.38 -5.47
N LYS A 102 -6.81 11.92 -4.67
CA LYS A 102 -6.29 10.56 -4.72
C LYS A 102 -6.56 9.82 -3.43
N ILE A 103 -7.16 8.65 -3.55
CA ILE A 103 -7.44 7.76 -2.42
C ILE A 103 -6.62 6.48 -2.57
N ALA A 104 -5.86 6.14 -1.54
CA ALA A 104 -5.25 4.82 -1.40
C ALA A 104 -6.12 3.96 -0.48
N ILE A 105 -6.20 2.66 -0.77
CA ILE A 105 -7.03 1.71 -0.02
C ILE A 105 -6.25 0.42 0.20
N LEU A 106 -6.24 -0.06 1.43
CA LEU A 106 -5.82 -1.41 1.80
C LEU A 106 -6.80 -1.96 2.83
N GLY A 107 -7.53 -3.03 2.48
CA GLY A 107 -8.49 -3.68 3.38
C GLY A 107 -7.80 -4.37 4.54
N GLY A 108 -8.53 -4.57 5.64
CA GLY A 108 -7.98 -5.11 6.88
C GLY A 108 -7.00 -4.16 7.56
N ALA A 109 -6.09 -4.70 8.36
CA ALA A 109 -5.06 -3.95 9.07
C ALA A 109 -3.90 -3.60 8.12
N GLY A 110 -3.75 -2.32 7.78
CA GLY A 110 -2.72 -1.86 6.84
C GLY A 110 -2.11 -0.52 7.23
N ALA A 111 -2.15 -0.14 8.49
CA ALA A 111 -1.66 1.16 8.97
C ALA A 111 -0.18 1.40 8.69
N GLU A 112 0.64 0.34 8.68
CA GLU A 112 2.07 0.40 8.36
C GLU A 112 2.36 0.92 6.93
N PHE A 113 1.40 0.83 6.02
CA PHE A 113 1.54 1.32 4.65
C PHE A 113 1.13 2.79 4.47
N ALA A 114 0.73 3.50 5.54
CA ALA A 114 0.34 4.92 5.46
C ALA A 114 1.46 5.79 4.86
N GLY A 115 2.72 5.53 5.25
CA GLY A 115 3.89 6.23 4.68
C GLY A 115 4.07 5.98 3.18
N VAL A 116 3.80 4.75 2.72
CA VAL A 116 3.83 4.39 1.30
C VAL A 116 2.68 5.09 0.57
N ALA A 117 1.45 5.04 1.10
CA ALA A 117 0.31 5.74 0.51
C ALA A 117 0.60 7.24 0.33
N LYS A 118 1.18 7.88 1.34
CA LYS A 118 1.61 9.29 1.25
C LYS A 118 2.66 9.52 0.18
N SER A 119 3.68 8.68 0.11
CA SER A 119 4.80 8.83 -0.83
C SER A 119 4.38 8.70 -2.31
N ILE A 120 3.34 7.91 -2.60
CA ILE A 120 2.75 7.79 -3.93
C ILE A 120 1.68 8.84 -4.22
N GLY A 121 1.50 9.80 -3.30
CA GLY A 121 0.68 10.99 -3.49
C GLY A 121 -0.80 10.80 -3.15
N ALA A 122 -1.15 9.89 -2.23
CA ALA A 122 -2.50 9.83 -1.70
C ALA A 122 -2.79 11.03 -0.79
N ASP A 123 -4.00 11.58 -0.93
CA ASP A 123 -4.55 12.62 -0.04
C ASP A 123 -5.30 11.96 1.13
N LEU A 124 -5.96 10.84 0.86
CA LEU A 124 -6.68 10.04 1.85
C LEU A 124 -6.25 8.57 1.73
N TYR A 125 -6.03 7.93 2.86
CA TYR A 125 -5.76 6.51 2.98
C TYR A 125 -6.83 5.82 3.80
N LEU A 126 -7.47 4.79 3.22
CA LEU A 126 -8.49 3.98 3.87
C LEU A 126 -7.91 2.61 4.24
N THR A 127 -8.06 2.22 5.49
CA THR A 127 -7.68 0.90 6.02
C THR A 127 -8.60 0.51 7.18
N GLY A 128 -8.28 -0.55 7.91
CA GLY A 128 -8.95 -0.96 9.14
C GLY A 128 -7.96 -1.09 10.31
N ASP A 129 -8.50 -1.32 11.51
CA ASP A 129 -7.74 -1.58 12.75
C ASP A 129 -6.70 -0.50 13.09
N LEU A 130 -7.04 0.75 12.86
CA LEU A 130 -6.13 1.87 13.04
C LEU A 130 -5.91 2.20 14.52
N LYS A 131 -4.67 2.15 14.98
CA LYS A 131 -4.28 2.56 16.33
C LYS A 131 -4.07 4.07 16.42
N TYR A 132 -4.15 4.58 17.65
CA TYR A 132 -4.06 6.02 17.92
C TYR A 132 -2.76 6.64 17.36
N HIS A 133 -1.60 6.06 17.66
CA HIS A 133 -0.32 6.62 17.23
C HIS A 133 -0.11 6.55 15.71
N GLU A 134 -0.58 5.48 15.08
CA GLU A 134 -0.55 5.35 13.62
C GLU A 134 -1.39 6.45 12.94
N ALA A 135 -2.57 6.74 13.50
CA ALA A 135 -3.42 7.82 13.04
C ALA A 135 -2.78 9.19 13.24
N GLN A 136 -2.15 9.40 14.39
CA GLN A 136 -1.45 10.64 14.73
C GLN A 136 -0.28 10.88 13.78
N ASP A 137 0.56 9.87 13.55
CA ASP A 137 1.73 9.96 12.67
C ASP A 137 1.31 10.26 11.22
N ALA A 138 0.28 9.59 10.72
CA ALA A 138 -0.25 9.85 9.38
C ALA A 138 -0.75 11.30 9.25
N ALA A 139 -1.52 11.78 10.24
CA ALA A 139 -2.05 13.14 10.27
C ALA A 139 -0.93 14.20 10.34
N MET A 140 0.09 13.98 11.16
CA MET A 140 1.26 14.87 11.27
C MET A 140 2.06 14.93 9.97
N ASN A 141 2.07 13.84 9.18
CA ASN A 141 2.67 13.79 7.86
C ASN A 141 1.75 14.34 6.74
N GLY A 142 0.62 14.96 7.09
CA GLY A 142 -0.28 15.59 6.14
C GLY A 142 -1.07 14.60 5.27
N LEU A 143 -1.34 13.39 5.78
CA LEU A 143 -2.22 12.39 5.15
C LEU A 143 -3.52 12.31 5.94
N VAL A 144 -4.66 12.39 5.26
CA VAL A 144 -5.93 12.00 5.87
C VAL A 144 -5.98 10.47 5.90
N ILE A 145 -6.13 9.89 7.09
CA ILE A 145 -6.26 8.45 7.26
C ILE A 145 -7.61 8.09 7.86
N ALA A 146 -8.27 7.10 7.29
CA ALA A 146 -9.60 6.67 7.69
C ALA A 146 -9.59 5.18 8.08
N ASP A 147 -10.27 4.88 9.17
CA ASP A 147 -10.54 3.53 9.67
C ASP A 147 -11.96 3.14 9.29
N GLY A 148 -12.08 2.27 8.28
CA GLY A 148 -13.34 1.73 7.81
C GLY A 148 -13.73 0.40 8.47
N GLY A 149 -12.98 -0.04 9.49
CA GLY A 149 -13.15 -1.35 10.13
C GLY A 149 -12.61 -2.50 9.28
N HIS A 150 -12.07 -3.52 9.96
CA HIS A 150 -11.48 -4.69 9.31
C HIS A 150 -12.51 -5.40 8.42
N PHE A 151 -13.61 -5.81 9.01
CA PHE A 151 -14.66 -6.56 8.35
C PHE A 151 -15.20 -5.85 7.10
N TYR A 152 -15.53 -4.58 7.21
CA TYR A 152 -16.17 -3.83 6.11
C TYR A 152 -15.21 -3.54 4.95
N THR A 153 -13.94 -3.35 5.23
CA THR A 153 -12.93 -3.10 4.21
C THR A 153 -12.52 -4.38 3.46
N GLU A 154 -12.68 -5.55 4.06
CA GLU A 154 -12.37 -6.84 3.44
C GLU A 154 -13.57 -7.53 2.79
N ARG A 155 -14.77 -7.43 3.37
CA ARG A 155 -15.94 -8.17 2.84
C ARG A 155 -16.29 -7.83 1.39
N VAL A 156 -15.87 -6.68 0.90
CA VAL A 156 -16.09 -6.23 -0.48
C VAL A 156 -15.49 -7.17 -1.53
N ILE A 157 -14.49 -8.00 -1.15
CA ILE A 157 -13.88 -8.97 -2.06
C ILE A 157 -14.78 -10.17 -2.36
N ILE A 158 -15.70 -10.51 -1.44
CA ILE A 158 -16.50 -11.75 -1.52
C ILE A 158 -17.34 -11.82 -2.80
N PRO A 159 -18.21 -10.84 -3.12
CA PRO A 159 -19.00 -10.90 -4.34
C PRO A 159 -18.14 -10.84 -5.61
N TYR A 160 -17.04 -10.09 -5.56
CA TYR A 160 -16.11 -10.02 -6.69
C TYR A 160 -15.42 -11.37 -6.95
N LEU A 161 -14.93 -12.03 -5.90
CA LEU A 161 -14.29 -13.33 -5.99
C LEU A 161 -15.29 -14.40 -6.45
N ALA A 162 -16.49 -14.40 -5.88
CA ALA A 162 -17.54 -15.33 -6.26
C ALA A 162 -17.91 -15.20 -7.74
N LYS A 163 -18.06 -13.97 -8.23
CA LYS A 163 -18.30 -13.71 -9.65
C LYS A 163 -17.16 -14.25 -10.50
N ARG A 164 -15.91 -13.94 -10.14
CA ARG A 164 -14.72 -14.38 -10.89
C ARG A 164 -14.62 -15.90 -10.94
N LEU A 165 -14.90 -16.59 -9.83
CA LEU A 165 -14.92 -18.05 -9.78
C LEU A 165 -16.02 -18.64 -10.68
N ARG A 166 -17.24 -18.09 -10.66
CA ARG A 166 -18.33 -18.52 -11.55
C ARG A 166 -17.95 -18.37 -13.02
N ASP A 167 -17.37 -17.23 -13.39
CA ASP A 167 -16.96 -16.95 -14.77
C ASP A 167 -15.85 -17.93 -15.22
N GLU A 168 -14.87 -18.22 -14.35
CA GLU A 168 -13.79 -19.16 -14.63
C GLU A 168 -14.29 -20.61 -14.76
N PHE A 169 -15.16 -21.06 -13.84
CA PHE A 169 -15.72 -22.42 -13.90
C PHE A 169 -16.57 -22.62 -15.14
N LYS A 170 -17.34 -21.59 -15.53
CA LYS A 170 -18.08 -21.61 -16.79
C LYS A 170 -17.16 -21.73 -18.00
N THR A 171 -16.07 -20.97 -18.03
CA THR A 171 -15.09 -21.00 -19.13
C THR A 171 -14.43 -22.36 -19.26
N ARG A 172 -14.16 -23.03 -18.12
CA ARG A 172 -13.55 -24.38 -18.10
C ARG A 172 -14.56 -25.51 -18.28
N GLY A 173 -15.85 -25.21 -18.38
CA GLY A 173 -16.89 -26.23 -18.46
C GLY A 173 -17.08 -27.03 -17.16
N TRP A 174 -16.65 -26.49 -16.01
CA TRP A 174 -16.77 -27.17 -14.73
C TRP A 174 -18.16 -26.96 -14.15
N ASN A 175 -18.84 -28.04 -13.76
CA ASN A 175 -20.13 -27.98 -13.09
C ASN A 175 -19.94 -27.83 -11.58
N VAL A 176 -19.51 -26.65 -11.14
CA VAL A 176 -19.26 -26.33 -9.73
C VAL A 176 -20.10 -25.11 -9.33
N GLY A 177 -20.88 -25.27 -8.25
CA GLY A 177 -21.63 -24.17 -7.65
C GLY A 177 -20.75 -23.28 -6.77
N VAL A 178 -20.92 -21.97 -6.86
CA VAL A 178 -20.26 -20.99 -5.99
C VAL A 178 -21.30 -20.32 -5.11
N LEU A 179 -21.19 -20.52 -3.80
CA LEU A 179 -22.07 -19.92 -2.80
C LEU A 179 -21.31 -18.80 -2.07
N GLU A 180 -22.00 -17.70 -1.80
CA GLU A 180 -21.51 -16.59 -1.00
C GLU A 180 -22.14 -16.66 0.40
N ASP A 181 -21.32 -16.55 1.44
CA ASP A 181 -21.88 -16.38 2.79
C ASP A 181 -22.22 -14.91 3.03
N VAL A 182 -23.50 -14.60 2.84
CA VAL A 182 -24.06 -13.26 3.08
C VAL A 182 -24.49 -13.04 4.52
N ARG A 183 -24.35 -14.04 5.41
CA ARG A 183 -24.78 -13.99 6.81
C ARG A 183 -23.68 -13.48 7.73
N ALA A 184 -22.43 -13.49 7.26
CA ALA A 184 -21.31 -12.98 8.03
C ALA A 184 -21.54 -11.52 8.41
N LYS A 185 -21.30 -11.21 9.69
CA LYS A 185 -21.43 -9.88 10.29
C LYS A 185 -20.16 -9.55 11.03
N ASP A 186 -19.92 -8.24 11.20
CA ASP A 186 -18.87 -7.79 12.08
C ASP A 186 -19.12 -8.31 13.50
N ILE A 187 -18.04 -8.73 14.15
CA ILE A 187 -18.08 -9.17 15.57
C ILE A 187 -18.18 -7.99 16.52
N PHE A 188 -17.80 -6.79 16.07
CA PHE A 188 -17.89 -5.57 16.85
C PHE A 188 -19.23 -4.87 16.63
N HIS A 189 -19.78 -4.34 17.71
CA HIS A 189 -21.01 -3.57 17.70
C HIS A 189 -20.71 -2.14 18.14
N CYS A 190 -21.26 -1.17 17.40
CA CYS A 190 -21.20 0.23 17.79
C CYS A 190 -22.47 0.62 18.55
N VAL A 191 -22.33 1.35 19.65
CA VAL A 191 -23.41 1.93 20.46
C VAL A 191 -23.49 3.44 20.28
#